data_d46535c10c54336714083f636804d392
#
_entry.id   d46535c10c54336714083f636804d392
#
_cell.length_a   1.000
_cell.length_b   1.000
_cell.length_c   1.000
_cell.angle_alpha   90.00
_cell.angle_beta   90.00
_cell.angle_gamma   90.00
#
_symmetry.space_group_name_H-M   'P 1'
#
loop_
_entity.id
_entity.type
_entity.pdbx_description
1 polymer ?
#
loop_
_entity_poly.entity_id
_entity_poly.type
_entity_poly.pdbx_seq_one_letter_code
_entity_poly.pdbx_strand_id
1 'polypeptide(L)'
;MADLAGFAELIRTEHNLVVVATTRGNGTAQASVVNAGVLDHPLTGRPAVGLVSGGGARKLANLRARPHATVVGRAGWRWVGVEGAAQLIGPDDPAADIDAEALRLLLRAIFTAAGGTHDDWDTYDRTLADERSAAVLITPARTYPKPVS
;
A
#
# COMPACT_ATOMS: atom_id res chain seq x y z
N MET A 1 -10.93 13.93 -9.64
CA MET A 1 -10.59 12.70 -8.88
C MET A 1 -9.27 12.14 -9.41
N ALA A 2 -8.39 11.72 -8.52
CA ALA A 2 -7.10 11.15 -8.93
C ALA A 2 -7.31 9.76 -9.54
N ASP A 3 -6.67 9.52 -10.68
CA ASP A 3 -6.80 8.28 -11.43
C ASP A 3 -5.55 7.43 -11.23
N LEU A 4 -5.73 6.19 -10.80
CA LEU A 4 -4.64 5.26 -10.54
C LEU A 4 -4.31 4.33 -11.72
N ALA A 5 -5.06 4.38 -12.83
CA ALA A 5 -4.85 3.47 -13.95
C ALA A 5 -3.44 3.59 -14.54
N GLY A 6 -2.98 4.81 -14.78
CA GLY A 6 -1.62 5.06 -15.29
C GLY A 6 -0.54 4.63 -14.33
N PHE A 7 -0.74 4.85 -13.04
CA PHE A 7 0.18 4.39 -12.00
C PHE A 7 0.27 2.86 -11.98
N ALA A 8 -0.89 2.18 -11.98
CA ALA A 8 -0.95 0.73 -11.95
C ALA A 8 -0.24 0.10 -13.16
N GLU A 9 -0.48 0.67 -14.33
CA GLU A 9 0.15 0.19 -15.58
C GLU A 9 1.66 0.39 -15.55
N LEU A 10 2.12 1.56 -15.09
CA LEU A 10 3.54 1.89 -15.03
C LEU A 10 4.30 0.94 -14.10
N ILE A 11 3.82 0.75 -12.87
CA ILE A 11 4.53 -0.06 -11.88
C ILE A 11 4.59 -1.53 -12.27
N ARG A 12 3.62 -2.02 -13.04
CA ARG A 12 3.60 -3.39 -13.52
C ARG A 12 4.84 -3.71 -14.36
N THR A 13 5.38 -2.73 -15.07
CA THR A 13 6.58 -2.90 -15.89
C THR A 13 7.87 -2.99 -15.05
N GLU A 14 7.80 -2.65 -13.75
CA GLU A 14 8.93 -2.65 -12.82
C GLU A 14 8.68 -3.56 -11.62
N HIS A 15 8.07 -4.71 -11.84
CA HIS A 15 7.80 -5.71 -10.80
C HIS A 15 6.93 -5.19 -9.66
N ASN A 16 6.11 -4.18 -9.91
CA ASN A 16 5.27 -3.53 -8.89
C ASN A 16 6.08 -2.92 -7.73
N LEU A 17 7.35 -2.59 -7.97
CA LEU A 17 8.19 -1.93 -6.98
C LEU A 17 7.93 -0.43 -6.98
N VAL A 18 7.76 0.11 -5.79
CA VAL A 18 7.52 1.55 -5.58
C VAL A 18 8.33 2.04 -4.40
N VAL A 19 8.57 3.34 -4.35
CA VAL A 19 9.09 4.00 -3.16
C VAL A 19 7.89 4.51 -2.37
N VAL A 20 7.80 4.15 -1.08
CA VAL A 20 6.81 4.71 -0.18
C VAL A 20 7.51 5.61 0.82
N ALA A 21 7.00 6.84 0.99
CA ALA A 21 7.52 7.83 1.92
C ALA A 21 6.47 8.15 2.97
N THR A 22 6.90 8.12 4.23
CA THR A 22 6.08 8.50 5.39
C THR A 22 6.83 9.59 6.16
N THR A 23 6.15 10.26 7.08
CA THR A 23 6.71 11.39 7.80
C THR A 23 7.06 11.00 9.24
N ARG A 24 8.33 11.21 9.62
CA ARG A 24 8.79 11.04 10.98
C ARG A 24 8.27 12.16 11.88
N GLY A 25 8.34 11.94 13.20
CA GLY A 25 7.89 12.92 14.19
C GLY A 25 8.60 14.27 14.12
N ASN A 26 9.84 14.31 13.60
CA ASN A 26 10.59 15.56 13.41
C ASN A 26 10.31 16.23 12.04
N GLY A 27 9.34 15.73 11.27
CA GLY A 27 8.98 16.30 9.98
C GLY A 27 9.79 15.81 8.81
N THR A 28 10.80 14.96 9.03
CA THR A 28 11.61 14.42 7.92
C THR A 28 10.94 13.18 7.31
N ALA A 29 11.26 12.89 6.05
CA ALA A 29 10.72 11.73 5.36
C ALA A 29 11.51 10.46 5.66
N GLN A 30 10.78 9.35 5.82
CA GLN A 30 11.36 8.01 5.85
C GLN A 30 10.83 7.26 4.62
N ALA A 31 11.74 6.77 3.79
CA ALA A 31 11.38 6.12 2.54
C ALA A 31 11.90 4.69 2.48
N SER A 32 11.15 3.83 1.82
CA SER A 32 11.55 2.44 1.58
C SER A 32 10.98 1.96 0.25
N VAL A 33 11.54 0.87 -0.28
CA VAL A 33 11.03 0.25 -1.50
C VAL A 33 10.19 -0.96 -1.11
N VAL A 34 9.00 -1.04 -1.67
CA VAL A 34 8.05 -2.13 -1.42
C VAL A 34 7.35 -2.52 -2.71
N ASN A 35 6.72 -3.70 -2.72
CA ASN A 35 5.77 -4.04 -3.76
C ASN A 35 4.41 -3.44 -3.40
N ALA A 36 3.74 -2.88 -4.40
CA ALA A 36 2.40 -2.32 -4.22
C ALA A 36 1.51 -2.67 -5.39
N GLY A 37 0.22 -2.65 -5.16
CA GLY A 37 -0.78 -2.85 -6.19
C GLY A 37 -1.92 -1.85 -6.05
N VAL A 38 -2.77 -1.81 -7.06
CA VAL A 38 -3.98 -1.01 -7.05
C VAL A 38 -5.17 -1.95 -6.92
N LEU A 39 -6.02 -1.69 -5.95
CA LEU A 39 -7.23 -2.49 -5.69
C LEU A 39 -8.28 -1.59 -5.05
N ASP A 40 -9.50 -2.09 -4.99
CA ASP A 40 -10.56 -1.36 -4.30
C ASP A 40 -10.37 -1.46 -2.79
N HIS A 41 -10.48 -0.32 -2.11
CA HIS A 41 -10.43 -0.24 -0.66
C HIS A 41 -11.64 -1.02 -0.09
N PRO A 42 -11.43 -1.97 0.84
CA PRO A 42 -12.52 -2.85 1.29
C PRO A 42 -13.64 -2.13 2.04
N LEU A 43 -13.40 -0.95 2.58
CA LEU A 43 -14.40 -0.20 3.34
C LEU A 43 -15.07 0.90 2.52
N THR A 44 -14.37 1.47 1.54
CA THR A 44 -14.91 2.59 0.75
C THR A 44 -15.33 2.19 -0.66
N GLY A 45 -14.82 1.08 -1.17
CA GLY A 45 -15.02 0.65 -2.54
C GLY A 45 -14.28 1.48 -3.58
N ARG A 46 -13.47 2.44 -3.15
CA ARG A 46 -12.71 3.32 -4.06
C ARG A 46 -11.33 2.73 -4.36
N PRO A 47 -10.78 2.99 -5.55
CA PRO A 47 -9.42 2.56 -5.86
C PRO A 47 -8.40 3.13 -4.86
N ALA A 48 -7.49 2.28 -4.44
CA ALA A 48 -6.43 2.64 -3.49
C ALA A 48 -5.13 1.96 -3.89
N VAL A 49 -4.01 2.53 -3.45
CA VAL A 49 -2.72 1.86 -3.51
C VAL A 49 -2.58 1.02 -2.26
N GLY A 50 -2.40 -0.28 -2.43
CA GLY A 50 -2.26 -1.22 -1.31
C GLY A 50 -0.87 -1.80 -1.24
N LEU A 51 -0.36 -1.93 -0.02
CA LEU A 51 0.87 -2.65 0.27
C LEU A 51 0.73 -3.38 1.61
N VAL A 52 1.59 -4.36 1.82
CA VAL A 52 1.64 -5.13 3.06
C VAL A 52 2.93 -4.77 3.79
N SER A 53 2.83 -4.55 5.09
CA SER A 53 3.99 -4.22 5.91
C SER A 53 3.99 -5.06 7.18
N GLY A 54 5.16 -5.58 7.57
CA GLY A 54 5.32 -6.25 8.84
C GLY A 54 5.03 -5.33 10.03
N GLY A 55 4.51 -5.89 11.11
CA GLY A 55 3.98 -5.11 12.23
C GLY A 55 4.99 -4.21 12.93
N GLY A 56 6.29 -4.57 12.90
CA GLY A 56 7.34 -3.78 13.52
C GLY A 56 7.96 -2.70 12.63
N ALA A 57 7.48 -2.51 11.41
CA ALA A 57 8.08 -1.58 10.48
C ALA A 57 7.90 -0.12 10.92
N ARG A 58 8.93 0.70 10.71
CA ARG A 58 8.92 2.12 11.06
C ARG A 58 7.80 2.87 10.34
N LYS A 59 7.51 2.52 9.09
CA LYS A 59 6.45 3.18 8.32
C LYS A 59 5.09 3.06 9.00
N LEU A 60 4.80 1.95 9.67
CA LEU A 60 3.52 1.80 10.39
C LEU A 60 3.44 2.75 11.56
N ALA A 61 4.52 2.88 12.35
CA ALA A 61 4.56 3.84 13.47
C ALA A 61 4.36 5.27 12.97
N ASN A 62 5.00 5.63 11.87
CA ASN A 62 4.85 6.96 11.27
C ASN A 62 3.40 7.20 10.81
N LEU A 63 2.79 6.21 10.17
CA LEU A 63 1.44 6.33 9.65
C LEU A 63 0.37 6.35 10.74
N ARG A 64 0.60 5.67 11.88
CA ARG A 64 -0.31 5.78 13.03
C ARG A 64 -0.38 7.18 13.57
N ALA A 65 0.77 7.87 13.60
CA ALA A 65 0.84 9.24 14.10
C ALA A 65 0.44 10.27 13.04
N ARG A 66 0.81 10.05 11.80
CA ARG A 66 0.58 10.97 10.68
C ARG A 66 0.12 10.14 9.48
N PRO A 67 -1.20 9.93 9.33
CA PRO A 67 -1.77 8.98 8.35
C PRO A 67 -1.81 9.54 6.93
N HIS A 68 -0.65 9.88 6.40
CA HIS A 68 -0.47 10.40 5.04
C HIS A 68 0.79 9.80 4.45
N ALA A 69 0.71 9.35 3.20
CA ALA A 69 1.85 8.74 2.53
C ALA A 69 1.95 9.22 1.09
N THR A 70 3.18 9.17 0.58
CA THR A 70 3.48 9.42 -0.83
C THR A 70 4.10 8.15 -1.40
N VAL A 71 3.64 7.74 -2.57
CA VAL A 71 4.16 6.57 -3.27
C VAL A 71 4.62 7.01 -4.66
N VAL A 72 5.83 6.61 -5.04
CA VAL A 72 6.35 6.92 -6.37
C VAL A 72 6.67 5.63 -7.10
N GLY A 73 6.09 5.46 -8.28
CA GLY A 73 6.44 4.41 -9.22
C GLY A 73 7.27 4.99 -10.37
N ARG A 74 8.23 4.23 -10.87
CA ARG A 74 9.14 4.67 -11.92
C ARG A 74 9.45 3.51 -12.87
N ALA A 75 9.51 3.84 -14.16
CA ALA A 75 10.03 2.96 -15.20
C ALA A 75 10.91 3.81 -16.12
N GLY A 76 12.23 3.72 -15.94
CA GLY A 76 13.17 4.62 -16.61
C GLY A 76 12.91 6.07 -16.18
N TRP A 77 12.70 6.95 -17.14
CA TRP A 77 12.38 8.37 -16.91
C TRP A 77 10.90 8.63 -16.68
N ARG A 78 10.05 7.64 -16.93
CA ARG A 78 8.61 7.77 -16.64
C ARG A 78 8.37 7.51 -15.18
N TRP A 79 7.58 8.37 -14.54
CA TRP A 79 7.25 8.20 -13.13
C TRP A 79 5.89 8.79 -12.80
N VAL A 80 5.28 8.28 -11.77
CA VAL A 80 4.01 8.79 -11.22
C VAL A 80 4.13 8.81 -9.72
N GLY A 81 3.79 9.95 -9.11
CA GLY A 81 3.63 10.10 -7.68
C GLY A 81 2.16 10.06 -7.31
N VAL A 82 1.84 9.38 -6.24
CA VAL A 82 0.50 9.29 -5.66
C VAL A 82 0.60 9.66 -4.19
N GLU A 83 -0.18 10.62 -3.73
CA GLU A 83 -0.21 10.95 -2.31
C GLU A 83 -1.63 11.04 -1.80
N GLY A 84 -1.81 10.67 -0.55
CA GLY A 84 -3.11 10.71 0.08
C GLY A 84 -3.12 10.15 1.49
N ALA A 85 -4.31 10.09 2.06
CA ALA A 85 -4.54 9.52 3.37
C ALA A 85 -4.28 8.01 3.33
N ALA A 86 -3.61 7.50 4.36
CA ALA A 86 -3.31 6.09 4.51
C ALA A 86 -4.09 5.50 5.67
N GLN A 87 -4.73 4.37 5.44
CA GLN A 87 -5.40 3.60 6.49
C GLN A 87 -4.63 2.31 6.72
N LEU A 88 -4.38 2.00 7.99
CA LEU A 88 -3.80 0.73 8.40
C LEU A 88 -4.90 -0.21 8.84
N ILE A 89 -4.83 -1.45 8.39
CA ILE A 89 -5.73 -2.52 8.86
C ILE A 89 -4.86 -3.73 9.17
N GLY A 90 -4.83 -4.13 10.43
CA GLY A 90 -4.01 -5.25 10.88
C GLY A 90 -4.30 -5.64 12.32
N PRO A 91 -3.56 -6.61 12.87
CA PRO A 91 -3.80 -7.05 14.25
C PRO A 91 -3.66 -5.95 15.28
N ASP A 92 -2.77 -4.99 15.03
CA ASP A 92 -2.52 -3.86 15.91
C ASP A 92 -3.29 -2.60 15.48
N ASP A 93 -4.03 -2.68 14.38
CA ASP A 93 -4.80 -1.57 13.81
C ASP A 93 -6.16 -2.11 13.36
N PRO A 94 -7.03 -2.50 14.31
CA PRO A 94 -8.30 -3.12 13.96
C PRO A 94 -9.27 -2.14 13.31
N ALA A 95 -10.05 -2.64 12.36
CA ALA A 95 -11.17 -1.93 11.76
C ALA A 95 -12.46 -2.69 12.07
N ALA A 96 -13.52 -1.97 12.42
CA ALA A 96 -14.75 -2.57 12.95
C ALA A 96 -15.39 -3.60 12.01
N ASP A 97 -15.29 -3.36 10.69
CA ASP A 97 -15.92 -4.22 9.67
C ASP A 97 -14.96 -5.23 9.06
N ILE A 98 -13.75 -5.35 9.59
CA ILE A 98 -12.73 -6.27 9.08
C ILE A 98 -12.33 -7.23 10.20
N ASP A 99 -12.89 -8.44 10.17
CA ASP A 99 -12.49 -9.50 11.11
C ASP A 99 -11.18 -10.16 10.64
N ALA A 100 -10.72 -11.16 11.39
CA ALA A 100 -9.46 -11.85 11.09
C ALA A 100 -9.50 -12.54 9.72
N GLU A 101 -10.63 -13.11 9.35
CA GLU A 101 -10.78 -13.75 8.03
C GLU A 101 -10.76 -12.73 6.90
N ALA A 102 -11.46 -11.60 7.06
CA ALA A 102 -11.46 -10.52 6.08
C ALA A 102 -10.07 -9.92 5.93
N LEU A 103 -9.32 -9.78 7.03
CA LEU A 103 -7.93 -9.31 6.97
C LEU A 103 -7.05 -10.29 6.20
N ARG A 104 -7.18 -11.58 6.48
CA ARG A 104 -6.42 -12.62 5.78
C ARG A 104 -6.64 -12.52 4.26
N LEU A 105 -7.89 -12.38 3.84
CA LEU A 105 -8.24 -12.25 2.42
C LEU A 105 -7.76 -10.93 1.83
N LEU A 106 -7.79 -9.85 2.59
CA LEU A 106 -7.29 -8.55 2.15
C LEU A 106 -5.79 -8.59 1.88
N LEU A 107 -5.02 -9.22 2.78
CA LEU A 107 -3.56 -9.34 2.59
C LEU A 107 -3.24 -10.15 1.34
N ARG A 108 -3.97 -11.23 1.09
CA ARG A 108 -3.83 -11.99 -0.16
C ARG A 108 -4.18 -11.15 -1.39
N ALA A 109 -5.26 -10.36 -1.31
CA ALA A 109 -5.71 -9.52 -2.42
C ALA A 109 -4.66 -8.46 -2.77
N ILE A 110 -4.02 -7.85 -1.77
CA ILE A 110 -2.95 -6.88 -1.99
C ILE A 110 -1.74 -7.56 -2.64
N PHE A 111 -1.33 -8.72 -2.14
CA PHE A 111 -0.23 -9.49 -2.71
C PHE A 111 -0.49 -9.80 -4.20
N THR A 112 -1.68 -10.25 -4.53
CA THR A 112 -2.07 -10.55 -5.90
C THR A 112 -2.10 -9.29 -6.77
N ALA A 113 -2.66 -8.19 -6.26
CA ALA A 113 -2.68 -6.91 -6.97
C ALA A 113 -1.28 -6.37 -7.23
N ALA A 114 -0.34 -6.68 -6.33
CA ALA A 114 1.08 -6.33 -6.48
C ALA A 114 1.84 -7.27 -7.42
N GLY A 115 1.16 -8.11 -8.16
CA GLY A 115 1.75 -9.01 -9.15
C GLY A 115 2.25 -10.33 -8.57
N GLY A 116 2.00 -10.59 -7.29
CA GLY A 116 2.44 -11.80 -6.63
C GLY A 116 1.57 -13.01 -6.98
N THR A 117 2.21 -14.18 -6.99
CA THR A 117 1.55 -15.46 -7.08
C THR A 117 2.08 -16.36 -5.99
N HIS A 118 1.24 -17.23 -5.45
CA HIS A 118 1.67 -18.13 -4.37
C HIS A 118 1.01 -19.49 -4.55
N ASP A 119 1.77 -20.56 -4.33
CA ASP A 119 1.29 -21.93 -4.42
C ASP A 119 0.95 -22.53 -3.05
N ASP A 120 1.21 -21.82 -1.97
CA ASP A 120 0.93 -22.25 -0.60
C ASP A 120 0.41 -21.10 0.26
N TRP A 121 -0.89 -20.83 0.10
CA TRP A 121 -1.54 -19.75 0.84
C TRP A 121 -1.55 -19.96 2.35
N ASP A 122 -1.57 -21.22 2.82
CA ASP A 122 -1.55 -21.49 4.26
C ASP A 122 -0.25 -21.04 4.89
N THR A 123 0.88 -21.29 4.23
CA THR A 123 2.19 -20.79 4.69
C THR A 123 2.25 -19.28 4.63
N TYR A 124 1.76 -18.68 3.56
CA TYR A 124 1.69 -17.23 3.41
C TYR A 124 0.91 -16.61 4.57
N ASP A 125 -0.29 -17.12 4.85
CA ASP A 125 -1.15 -16.59 5.91
C ASP A 125 -0.48 -16.68 7.28
N ARG A 126 0.16 -17.81 7.59
CA ARG A 126 0.85 -18.01 8.87
C ARG A 126 2.02 -17.04 9.03
N THR A 127 2.81 -16.86 7.97
CA THR A 127 3.96 -15.95 8.00
C THR A 127 3.51 -14.52 8.27
N LEU A 128 2.46 -14.06 7.59
CA LEU A 128 1.97 -12.70 7.79
C LEU A 128 1.35 -12.53 9.18
N ALA A 129 0.67 -13.56 9.70
CA ALA A 129 0.12 -13.52 11.05
C ALA A 129 1.23 -13.46 12.10
N ASP A 130 2.29 -14.26 11.95
CA ASP A 130 3.43 -14.28 12.86
C ASP A 130 4.16 -12.93 12.86
N GLU A 131 4.28 -12.30 11.71
CA GLU A 131 4.91 -10.98 11.56
C GLU A 131 3.97 -9.84 11.94
N ARG A 132 2.75 -10.12 12.33
CA ARG A 132 1.70 -9.14 12.63
C ARG A 132 1.53 -8.12 11.52
N SER A 133 1.55 -8.61 10.29
CA SER A 133 1.50 -7.78 9.09
C SER A 133 0.20 -7.00 8.98
N ALA A 134 0.30 -5.79 8.47
CA ALA A 134 -0.83 -4.90 8.25
C ALA A 134 -0.96 -4.55 6.78
N ALA A 135 -2.20 -4.34 6.35
CA ALA A 135 -2.50 -3.71 5.09
C ALA A 135 -2.34 -2.20 5.25
N VAL A 136 -1.68 -1.57 4.29
CA VAL A 136 -1.62 -0.11 4.17
C VAL A 136 -2.37 0.25 2.89
N LEU A 137 -3.43 1.04 3.02
CA LEU A 137 -4.28 1.43 1.91
C LEU A 137 -4.25 2.94 1.77
N ILE A 138 -3.73 3.43 0.65
CA ILE A 138 -3.56 4.86 0.39
C ILE A 138 -4.63 5.28 -0.59
N THR A 139 -5.53 6.15 -0.13
CA THR A 139 -6.57 6.73 -0.97
C THR A 139 -5.98 7.96 -1.66
N PRO A 140 -5.95 8.00 -3.00
CA PRO A 140 -5.27 9.08 -3.70
C PRO A 140 -6.01 10.40 -3.54
N ALA A 141 -5.30 11.41 -3.03
CA ALA A 141 -5.77 12.79 -3.03
C ALA A 141 -5.26 13.53 -4.27
N ARG A 142 -4.05 13.21 -4.72
CA ARG A 142 -3.49 13.76 -5.94
C ARG A 142 -2.50 12.80 -6.58
N THR A 143 -2.38 12.88 -7.89
CA THR A 143 -1.37 12.20 -8.67
C THR A 143 -0.60 13.23 -9.49
N TYR A 144 0.67 12.98 -9.71
CA TYR A 144 1.54 13.87 -10.49
C TYR A 144 2.64 13.04 -11.17
N PRO A 145 3.30 13.58 -12.21
CA PRO A 145 3.07 14.88 -12.81
C PRO A 145 1.71 14.96 -13.48
N LYS A 146 1.18 16.17 -13.62
CA LYS A 146 -0.06 16.36 -14.36
C LYS A 146 0.18 15.99 -15.83
N PRO A 147 -0.81 15.33 -16.48
CA PRO A 147 -0.70 15.08 -17.91
C PRO A 147 -0.48 16.39 -18.66
N VAL A 148 0.43 16.34 -19.64
CA VAL A 148 0.65 17.48 -20.54
C VAL A 148 -0.54 17.51 -21.50
N SER A 149 -1.27 18.61 -21.45
CA SER A 149 -2.43 18.81 -22.32
C SER A 149 -2.04 19.57 -23.59
#